data_3875b3bbce48774bcf25ca65b16e266f
#
_entry.id   3875b3bbce48774bcf25ca65b16e266f
#
_cell.length_a   1.000
_cell.length_b   1.000
_cell.length_c   1.000
_cell.angle_alpha   90.00
_cell.angle_beta   90.00
_cell.angle_gamma   90.00
#
_symmetry.space_group_name_H-M   'P 1'
#
loop_
_entity.id
_entity.type
_entity.pdbx_description
1 polymer ?
#
loop_
_entity_poly.entity_id
_entity_poly.type
_entity_poly.pdbx_seq_one_letter_code
_entity_poly.pdbx_strand_id
1 'polypeptide(L)'
;YQRSADVFLGVPFNIASYALLTMMIAQATGLKLGDFVHTFGDAHLYVNHLEQVEEQLSRRPHALPNMQINPLITNIFDFQYIDFQLNNYDPQPAIPARVAV
;
A
#
# COMPACT_ATOMS: atom_id res chain seq x y z
N TYR A 1 -3.43 -12.01 6.72
CA TYR A 1 -4.22 -12.80 5.77
C TYR A 1 -5.39 -12.00 5.25
N GLN A 2 -5.50 -11.88 3.91
CA GLN A 2 -6.64 -11.26 3.22
C GLN A 2 -7.46 -12.34 2.52
N ARG A 3 -8.72 -12.52 2.95
CA ARG A 3 -9.59 -13.59 2.45
C ARG A 3 -9.89 -13.45 0.95
N SER A 4 -10.15 -12.25 0.48
CA SER A 4 -10.54 -11.94 -0.90
C SER A 4 -9.81 -10.69 -1.37
N ALA A 5 -9.16 -10.75 -2.52
CA ALA A 5 -8.24 -9.74 -3.00
C ALA A 5 -8.41 -9.46 -4.50
N ASP A 6 -8.96 -8.28 -4.82
CA ASP A 6 -8.87 -7.70 -6.16
C ASP A 6 -7.41 -7.28 -6.41
N VAL A 7 -6.72 -8.03 -7.25
CA VAL A 7 -5.28 -7.87 -7.46
C VAL A 7 -4.92 -6.52 -8.10
N PHE A 8 -5.77 -6.00 -8.97
CA PHE A 8 -5.44 -4.76 -9.69
C PHE A 8 -5.81 -3.50 -8.91
N LEU A 9 -7.08 -3.35 -8.51
CA LEU A 9 -7.53 -2.12 -7.82
C LEU A 9 -7.36 -2.16 -6.30
N GLY A 10 -7.53 -3.33 -5.67
CA GLY A 10 -7.59 -3.45 -4.22
C GLY A 10 -6.22 -3.67 -3.56
N VAL A 11 -5.48 -4.66 -4.01
CA VAL A 11 -4.25 -5.13 -3.36
C VAL A 11 -3.20 -4.04 -3.15
N PRO A 12 -2.88 -3.16 -4.12
CA PRO A 12 -1.89 -2.10 -3.88
C PRO A 12 -2.23 -1.19 -2.70
N PHE A 13 -3.49 -0.80 -2.57
CA PHE A 13 -3.96 0.02 -1.46
C PHE A 13 -4.03 -0.77 -0.14
N ASN A 14 -4.41 -2.05 -0.20
CA ASN A 14 -4.43 -2.91 0.98
C ASN A 14 -3.02 -3.07 1.56
N ILE A 15 -2.02 -3.33 0.71
CA ILE A 15 -0.62 -3.41 1.13
C ILE A 15 -0.15 -2.09 1.74
N ALA A 16 -0.38 -0.97 1.06
CA ALA A 16 0.05 0.35 1.53
C ALA A 16 -0.56 0.69 2.89
N SER A 17 -1.87 0.47 3.07
CA SER A 17 -2.58 0.78 4.32
C SER A 17 -2.08 -0.04 5.49
N TYR A 18 -1.94 -1.36 5.31
CA TYR A 18 -1.52 -2.23 6.42
C TYR A 18 -0.02 -2.15 6.70
N ALA A 19 0.81 -1.87 5.69
CA ALA A 19 2.22 -1.54 5.91
C ALA A 19 2.35 -0.27 6.75
N LEU A 20 1.60 0.80 6.43
CA LEU A 20 1.57 2.02 7.21
C LEU A 20 1.08 1.78 8.64
N LEU A 21 -0.01 1.01 8.81
CA LEU A 21 -0.52 0.64 10.13
C LEU A 21 0.53 -0.12 10.94
N THR A 22 1.30 -1.01 10.31
CA THR A 22 2.40 -1.73 10.96
C THR A 22 3.48 -0.76 11.47
N MET A 23 3.83 0.26 10.67
CA MET A 23 4.76 1.31 11.09
C MET A 23 4.23 2.11 12.29
N MET A 24 2.96 2.50 12.26
CA MET A 24 2.32 3.24 13.36
C MET A 24 2.31 2.43 14.66
N ILE A 25 1.94 1.15 14.59
CA ILE A 25 1.92 0.25 15.76
C ILE A 25 3.33 0.05 16.29
N ALA A 26 4.32 -0.19 15.43
CA ALA A 26 5.70 -0.36 15.86
C ALA A 26 6.20 0.88 16.61
N GLN A 27 5.94 2.08 16.10
CA GLN A 27 6.31 3.33 16.75
C GLN A 27 5.57 3.50 18.09
N ALA A 28 4.26 3.30 18.13
CA ALA A 28 3.46 3.46 19.36
C ALA A 28 3.84 2.48 20.46
N THR A 29 4.35 1.30 20.10
CA THR A 29 4.77 0.26 21.08
C THR A 29 6.27 0.24 21.34
N GLY A 30 7.06 1.10 20.69
CA GLY A 30 8.51 1.11 20.81
C GLY A 30 9.21 -0.11 20.21
N LEU A 31 8.56 -0.81 19.29
CA LEU A 31 9.12 -1.97 18.60
C LEU A 31 9.81 -1.57 17.29
N LYS A 32 10.72 -2.41 16.83
CA LYS A 32 11.33 -2.27 15.49
C LYS A 32 10.42 -2.88 14.45
N LEU A 33 10.45 -2.29 13.25
CA LEU A 33 9.79 -2.88 12.08
C LEU A 33 10.46 -4.20 11.70
N GLY A 34 9.63 -5.20 11.40
CA GLY A 34 9.99 -6.44 10.76
C GLY A 34 9.38 -6.54 9.35
N ASP A 35 9.33 -7.75 8.82
CA ASP A 35 8.72 -8.01 7.52
C ASP A 35 7.19 -7.88 7.60
N PHE A 36 6.61 -7.27 6.55
CA PHE A 36 5.17 -7.29 6.32
C PHE A 36 4.83 -8.44 5.38
N VAL A 37 4.32 -9.54 5.93
CA VAL A 37 3.93 -10.74 5.18
C VAL A 37 2.44 -10.70 4.86
N HIS A 38 2.09 -10.59 3.59
CA HIS A 38 0.72 -10.52 3.12
C HIS A 38 0.34 -11.79 2.33
N THR A 39 -0.57 -12.59 2.88
CA THR A 39 -1.05 -13.82 2.26
C THR A 39 -2.50 -13.64 1.79
N PHE A 40 -2.78 -14.06 0.57
CA PHE A 40 -4.11 -14.00 -0.01
C PHE A 40 -4.79 -15.38 0.03
N GLY A 41 -6.08 -15.39 0.28
CA GLY A 41 -6.93 -16.55 0.09
C GLY A 41 -7.40 -16.62 -1.37
N ASP A 42 -8.46 -15.91 -1.70
CA ASP A 42 -8.99 -15.76 -3.05
C ASP A 42 -8.37 -14.51 -3.70
N ALA A 43 -7.29 -14.69 -4.43
CA ALA A 43 -6.68 -13.64 -5.23
C ALA A 43 -7.26 -13.70 -6.64
N HIS A 44 -7.95 -12.65 -7.07
CA HIS A 44 -8.63 -12.61 -8.36
C HIS A 44 -8.27 -11.37 -9.16
N LEU A 45 -8.26 -11.53 -10.47
CA LEU A 45 -8.13 -10.45 -11.44
C LEU A 45 -9.40 -10.42 -12.29
N TYR A 46 -10.07 -9.28 -12.29
CA TYR A 46 -11.27 -9.09 -13.11
C TYR A 46 -10.93 -8.98 -14.60
N VAL A 47 -11.77 -9.58 -15.45
CA VAL A 47 -11.56 -9.61 -16.91
C VAL A 47 -11.52 -8.22 -17.53
N ASN A 48 -12.27 -7.27 -16.97
CA ASN A 48 -12.29 -5.87 -17.40
C ASN A 48 -11.03 -5.07 -17.00
N HIS A 49 -10.03 -5.71 -16.34
CA HIS A 49 -8.75 -5.09 -15.97
C HIS A 49 -7.55 -5.64 -16.76
N LEU A 50 -7.75 -6.55 -17.72
CA LEU A 50 -6.65 -7.20 -18.44
C LEU A 50 -5.78 -6.22 -19.22
N GLU A 51 -6.39 -5.26 -19.93
CA GLU A 51 -5.65 -4.24 -20.68
C GLU A 51 -4.81 -3.35 -19.75
N GLN A 52 -5.36 -2.98 -18.59
CA GLN A 52 -4.66 -2.18 -17.58
C GLN A 52 -3.49 -2.94 -16.97
N VAL A 53 -3.65 -4.23 -16.76
CA VAL A 53 -2.57 -5.10 -16.26
C VAL A 53 -1.45 -5.21 -17.29
N GLU A 54 -1.77 -5.39 -18.57
CA GLU A 54 -0.78 -5.41 -19.67
C GLU A 54 0.00 -4.09 -19.70
N GLU A 55 -0.69 -2.96 -19.61
CA GLU A 55 -0.06 -1.64 -19.53
C GLU A 55 0.88 -1.56 -18.33
N GLN A 56 0.43 -1.95 -17.13
CA GLN A 56 1.24 -1.93 -15.93
C GLN A 56 2.49 -2.81 -16.04
N LEU A 57 2.34 -4.02 -16.58
CA LEU A 57 3.46 -4.95 -16.75
C LEU A 57 4.48 -4.49 -17.79
N SER A 58 4.09 -3.64 -18.74
CA SER A 58 5.00 -3.03 -19.72
C SER A 58 5.92 -1.97 -19.11
N ARG A 59 5.57 -1.43 -17.96
CA ARG A 59 6.28 -0.33 -17.28
C ARG A 59 7.47 -0.84 -16.48
N ARG A 60 8.55 -0.07 -16.46
CA ARG A 60 9.67 -0.31 -15.53
C ARG A 60 9.38 0.39 -14.21
N PRO A 61 9.44 -0.32 -13.06
CA PRO A 61 9.29 0.32 -11.76
C PRO A 61 10.35 1.39 -11.54
N HIS A 62 9.96 2.50 -10.92
CA HIS A 62 10.89 3.52 -10.41
C HIS A 62 11.45 3.09 -9.05
N ALA A 63 12.38 3.89 -8.51
CA ALA A 63 12.86 3.69 -7.15
C ALA A 63 11.72 3.77 -6.14
N LEU A 64 11.78 2.93 -5.11
CA LEU A 64 10.74 2.90 -4.09
C LEU A 64 10.75 4.19 -3.25
N PRO A 65 9.58 4.74 -2.91
CA PRO A 65 9.48 5.86 -1.99
C PRO A 65 9.78 5.45 -0.54
N ASN A 66 10.00 6.45 0.30
CA ASN A 66 10.19 6.28 1.73
C ASN A 66 9.09 6.98 2.50
N MET A 67 8.45 6.25 3.43
CA MET A 67 7.50 6.82 4.38
C MET A 67 8.25 7.25 5.65
N GLN A 68 8.08 8.51 6.03
CA GLN A 68 8.50 9.03 7.33
C GLN A 68 7.27 9.30 8.19
N ILE A 69 7.36 8.95 9.47
CA ILE A 69 6.32 9.23 10.46
C ILE A 69 6.93 10.16 11.50
N ASN A 70 6.17 11.16 11.95
CA ASN A 70 6.58 12.08 12.99
C ASN A 70 6.96 11.31 14.27
N PRO A 71 8.25 11.31 14.66
CA PRO A 71 8.72 10.48 15.78
C PRO A 71 8.21 10.93 17.15
N LEU A 72 7.61 12.11 17.24
CA LEU A 72 7.07 12.65 18.49
C LEU A 72 5.72 12.05 18.87
N ILE A 73 5.02 11.41 17.92
CA ILE A 73 3.73 10.79 18.17
C ILE A 73 3.95 9.37 18.69
N THR A 74 3.58 9.12 19.93
CA THR A 74 3.75 7.81 20.58
C THR A 74 2.44 7.13 20.94
N ASN A 75 1.30 7.81 20.80
CA ASN A 75 -0.02 7.24 20.99
C ASN A 75 -0.68 7.05 19.62
N ILE A 76 -1.18 5.85 19.34
CA ILE A 76 -1.76 5.50 18.04
C ILE A 76 -2.98 6.35 17.67
N PHE A 77 -3.70 6.88 18.63
CA PHE A 77 -4.88 7.70 18.40
C PHE A 77 -4.58 9.19 18.13
N ASP A 78 -3.32 9.60 18.30
CA ASP A 78 -2.91 10.99 18.13
C ASP A 78 -2.36 11.27 16.73
N PHE A 79 -2.13 10.25 15.91
CA PHE A 79 -1.67 10.42 14.54
C PHE A 79 -2.66 11.20 13.69
N GLN A 80 -2.15 12.19 12.99
CA GLN A 80 -2.87 13.00 12.02
C GLN A 80 -2.20 12.89 10.65
N TYR A 81 -2.90 13.26 9.59
CA TYR A 81 -2.38 13.21 8.22
C TYR A 81 -1.04 13.92 8.06
N ILE A 82 -0.83 15.04 8.74
CA ILE A 82 0.41 15.84 8.69
C ILE A 82 1.62 15.10 9.30
N ASP A 83 1.40 14.06 10.09
CA ASP A 83 2.48 13.28 10.71
C ASP A 83 3.12 12.27 9.74
N PHE A 84 2.61 12.15 8.54
CA PHE A 84 3.09 11.23 7.52
C PHE A 84 3.67 12.00 6.35
N GLN A 85 4.90 11.65 5.96
CA GLN A 85 5.56 12.24 4.80
C GLN A 85 6.07 11.14 3.88
N LEU A 86 5.54 11.11 2.65
CA LEU A 86 6.01 10.22 1.60
C LEU A 86 7.09 10.92 0.78
N ASN A 87 8.34 10.46 0.90
CA ASN A 87 9.50 11.05 0.24
C ASN A 87 9.87 10.25 -1.01
N ASN A 88 10.40 10.95 -2.01
CA ASN A 88 10.88 10.37 -3.27
C ASN A 88 9.79 9.55 -4.00
N TYR A 89 8.54 9.96 -3.87
CA TYR A 89 7.44 9.34 -4.60
C TYR A 89 7.34 9.95 -6.00
N ASP A 90 7.81 9.20 -6.99
CA ASP A 90 7.81 9.56 -8.41
C ASP A 90 7.01 8.50 -9.19
N PRO A 91 5.67 8.54 -9.13
CA PRO A 91 4.83 7.55 -9.80
C PRO A 91 4.75 7.82 -11.31
N GLN A 92 4.58 6.75 -12.06
CA GLN A 92 4.16 6.87 -13.46
C GLN A 92 2.68 7.32 -13.54
N PRO A 93 2.21 7.76 -14.71
CA PRO A 93 0.81 8.18 -14.86
C PRO A 93 -0.18 7.11 -14.38
N ALA A 94 -1.28 7.56 -13.79
CA ALA A 94 -2.33 6.66 -13.33
C ALA A 94 -2.89 5.79 -14.47
N ILE A 95 -3.23 4.55 -14.16
CA ILE A 95 -3.93 3.64 -15.06
C ILE A 95 -5.38 3.55 -14.56
N PRO A 96 -6.33 4.26 -15.18
CA PRO A 96 -7.72 4.25 -14.73
C PRO A 96 -8.38 2.91 -15.04
N ALA A 97 -9.13 2.37 -14.08
CA ALA A 97 -9.95 1.18 -14.27
C ALA A 97 -11.30 1.34 -13.57
N ARG A 98 -12.32 0.69 -14.13
CA ARG A 98 -13.65 0.68 -13.53
C ARG A 98 -13.73 -0.42 -12.47
N VAL A 99 -14.38 -0.10 -11.35
CA VAL A 99 -14.70 -1.14 -10.36
C VAL A 99 -15.58 -2.20 -11.02
N ALA A 100 -15.21 -3.47 -10.84
CA ALA A 100 -16.05 -4.57 -11.28
C ALA A 100 -17.25 -4.73 -10.34
N VAL A 101 -18.45 -4.92 -10.88
CA VAL A 101 -19.71 -5.11 -10.17
C VAL A 101 -20.38 -6.40 -10.63
#